data_471eca463f89bc6c652188176e06f207
#
_entry.id   471eca463f89bc6c652188176e06f207
#
_cell.length_a   1.000
_cell.length_b   1.000
_cell.length_c   1.000
_cell.angle_alpha   90.00
_cell.angle_beta   90.00
_cell.angle_gamma   90.00
#
_symmetry.space_group_name_H-M   'P 1'
#
loop_
_entity.id
_entity.type
_entity.pdbx_description
1 polymer ?
#
loop_
_entity_poly.entity_id
_entity_poly.type
_entity_poly.pdbx_seq_one_letter_code
_entity_poly.pdbx_strand_id
1 'polypeptide(L)'
;MKKKILSFLMAVFLVVTLVPITTSATENKETTWGDLADTSWYDGNEEATEYHITTVEQLAGLAKIVNADPGKTTFAGKYIYLDNDLDLAGHEWVSIGTGRGGLNSDDYGFNGVFDGQGHVISNLYSHDSYIDKDNENNLYRNALFGNVCNGEVRNLGVKDAEIWIDPNDGSAAGKGILVDILRGSKITNCWTSGSVTGGSSIEKNIGGIVGVALRGCTISGCYSSAVLTGNYTNSTGYYKNDDDAFDTIGGIVGAKFDDELTISDCWFDGQIIVNSLYAGVGGILGYTEDGTTIKNCMVATTDIGSDKDGNTGWVAYALAGTFENNYIPADDKYTAYAEVEELGIAVSDFNSDDVLEGLRKYQGESVEWVAGINHPTFKWDGENISADYSAVEAAIAKANALNRNDYKDFS
;
A
#
# COMPACT_ATOMS: atom_id res chain seq x y z
N MET A 1 -55.51 55.99 26.17
CA MET A 1 -56.13 54.64 26.16
C MET A 1 -55.27 53.73 25.27
N LYS A 2 -54.36 53.05 25.80
CA LYS A 2 -53.63 51.94 25.12
C LYS A 2 -53.33 50.87 26.14
N LYS A 3 -54.03 49.75 26.03
CA LYS A 3 -53.84 48.56 26.87
C LYS A 3 -52.48 47.88 26.54
N LYS A 4 -51.62 47.72 27.54
CA LYS A 4 -50.44 46.86 27.47
C LYS A 4 -50.85 45.49 27.96
N ILE A 5 -50.72 44.50 27.10
CA ILE A 5 -50.88 43.09 27.43
C ILE A 5 -49.52 42.61 27.96
N LEU A 6 -49.52 42.20 29.22
CA LEU A 6 -48.37 41.63 29.87
C LEU A 6 -48.38 40.10 29.68
N SER A 7 -47.43 39.58 28.90
CA SER A 7 -47.25 38.15 28.70
C SER A 7 -46.49 37.55 29.89
N PHE A 8 -47.14 36.64 30.60
CA PHE A 8 -46.55 35.88 31.70
C PHE A 8 -45.89 34.64 31.08
N LEU A 9 -44.57 34.61 31.08
CA LEU A 9 -43.79 33.38 30.76
C LEU A 9 -43.68 32.55 32.03
N MET A 10 -44.37 31.44 32.09
CA MET A 10 -44.29 30.45 33.13
C MET A 10 -43.08 29.55 32.86
N ALA A 11 -41.97 29.74 33.53
CA ALA A 11 -40.83 28.86 33.51
C ALA A 11 -41.12 27.61 34.37
N VAL A 12 -41.37 26.49 33.70
CA VAL A 12 -41.43 25.18 34.36
C VAL A 12 -39.99 24.70 34.59
N PHE A 13 -39.50 24.71 35.80
CA PHE A 13 -38.28 24.07 36.22
C PHE A 13 -38.53 22.56 36.27
N LEU A 14 -38.05 21.83 35.25
CA LEU A 14 -37.95 20.40 35.28
C LEU A 14 -36.70 20.00 36.06
N VAL A 15 -36.86 19.62 37.31
CA VAL A 15 -35.78 19.02 38.10
C VAL A 15 -35.59 17.59 37.62
N VAL A 16 -34.67 17.41 36.70
CA VAL A 16 -34.20 16.09 36.32
C VAL A 16 -33.21 15.64 37.42
N THR A 17 -33.64 14.75 38.29
CA THR A 17 -32.72 14.04 39.19
C THR A 17 -31.84 13.15 38.31
N LEU A 18 -30.60 13.58 38.08
CA LEU A 18 -29.55 12.73 37.52
C LEU A 18 -29.26 11.59 38.51
N VAL A 19 -29.94 10.47 38.32
CA VAL A 19 -29.47 9.20 38.84
C VAL A 19 -28.20 8.89 38.04
N PRO A 20 -27.02 8.70 38.63
CA PRO A 20 -25.87 8.21 37.88
C PRO A 20 -26.22 6.79 37.44
N ILE A 21 -26.58 6.66 36.14
CA ILE A 21 -26.56 5.35 35.50
C ILE A 21 -25.08 5.04 35.38
N THR A 22 -24.55 4.29 36.34
CA THR A 22 -23.31 3.54 36.13
C THR A 22 -23.64 2.46 35.08
N THR A 23 -23.63 2.86 33.83
CA THR A 23 -23.41 1.90 32.76
C THR A 23 -21.98 1.41 33.01
N SER A 24 -21.86 0.23 33.57
CA SER A 24 -20.69 -0.58 33.32
C SER A 24 -20.60 -0.65 31.80
N ALA A 25 -19.72 0.16 31.20
CA ALA A 25 -19.29 -0.05 29.86
C ALA A 25 -18.59 -1.42 29.90
N THR A 26 -19.31 -2.48 29.60
CA THR A 26 -18.68 -3.60 28.94
C THR A 26 -18.08 -2.98 27.70
N GLU A 27 -16.75 -2.86 27.67
CA GLU A 27 -16.03 -2.64 26.42
C GLU A 27 -16.58 -3.71 25.46
N ASN A 28 -17.45 -3.29 24.55
CA ASN A 28 -17.78 -4.11 23.39
C ASN A 28 -16.47 -4.17 22.60
N LYS A 29 -15.70 -5.24 22.85
CA LYS A 29 -14.56 -5.57 22.01
C LYS A 29 -15.11 -5.72 20.61
N GLU A 30 -14.72 -4.83 19.69
CA GLU A 30 -15.09 -4.95 18.29
C GLU A 30 -14.56 -6.29 17.79
N THR A 31 -15.41 -7.05 17.10
CA THR A 31 -15.04 -8.34 16.53
C THR A 31 -14.08 -8.10 15.37
N THR A 32 -12.92 -8.75 15.39
CA THR A 32 -11.99 -8.72 14.27
C THR A 32 -12.22 -9.90 13.32
N TRP A 33 -11.65 -9.84 12.13
CA TRP A 33 -11.61 -11.00 11.24
C TRP A 33 -10.89 -12.19 11.87
N GLY A 34 -9.91 -11.95 12.76
CA GLY A 34 -9.25 -13.01 13.53
C GLY A 34 -10.19 -13.82 14.43
N ASP A 35 -11.24 -13.19 14.97
CA ASP A 35 -12.28 -13.85 15.78
C ASP A 35 -13.20 -14.73 14.91
N LEU A 36 -13.33 -14.45 13.62
CA LEU A 36 -14.16 -15.16 12.64
C LEU A 36 -13.37 -16.17 11.79
N ALA A 37 -12.09 -16.37 12.09
CA ALA A 37 -11.17 -17.17 11.30
C ALA A 37 -11.58 -18.64 11.17
N ASP A 38 -11.73 -19.13 9.93
CA ASP A 38 -11.97 -20.52 9.56
C ASP A 38 -10.67 -21.21 9.14
N THR A 39 -10.21 -22.18 9.92
CA THR A 39 -9.02 -22.99 9.66
C THR A 39 -9.33 -24.36 9.08
N SER A 40 -10.60 -24.70 8.86
CA SER A 40 -11.05 -26.04 8.46
C SER A 40 -10.46 -26.54 7.12
N TRP A 41 -10.05 -25.61 6.24
CA TRP A 41 -9.39 -25.92 4.97
C TRP A 41 -7.96 -26.47 5.16
N TYR A 42 -7.34 -26.17 6.31
CA TYR A 42 -5.99 -26.60 6.67
C TYR A 42 -6.01 -27.79 7.65
N ASP A 43 -6.93 -27.78 8.63
CA ASP A 43 -6.98 -28.75 9.71
C ASP A 43 -7.21 -30.18 9.18
N GLY A 44 -6.25 -31.07 9.46
CA GLY A 44 -6.25 -32.45 8.96
C GLY A 44 -5.73 -32.60 7.51
N ASN A 45 -5.22 -31.53 6.93
CA ASN A 45 -4.66 -31.49 5.58
C ASN A 45 -3.28 -30.79 5.53
N GLU A 46 -2.57 -30.80 6.67
CA GLU A 46 -1.33 -30.02 6.87
C GLU A 46 -0.20 -30.41 5.93
N GLU A 47 -0.23 -31.64 5.40
CA GLU A 47 0.77 -32.17 4.48
C GLU A 47 0.53 -31.75 3.00
N ALA A 48 -0.62 -31.14 2.69
CA ALA A 48 -0.87 -30.65 1.34
C ALA A 48 0.14 -29.56 0.96
N THR A 49 0.43 -29.47 -0.33
CA THR A 49 1.33 -28.47 -0.91
C THR A 49 0.57 -27.29 -1.50
N GLU A 50 -0.74 -27.42 -1.72
CA GLU A 50 -1.59 -26.43 -2.34
C GLU A 50 -2.88 -26.27 -1.54
N TYR A 51 -3.30 -25.03 -1.35
CA TYR A 51 -4.52 -24.67 -0.64
C TYR A 51 -5.26 -23.58 -1.40
N HIS A 52 -6.59 -23.56 -1.26
CA HIS A 52 -7.48 -22.64 -1.94
C HIS A 52 -8.31 -21.85 -0.92
N ILE A 53 -8.29 -20.53 -1.04
CA ILE A 53 -9.02 -19.58 -0.20
C ILE A 53 -10.14 -18.97 -1.05
N THR A 54 -11.38 -19.09 -0.57
CA THR A 54 -12.58 -18.62 -1.28
C THR A 54 -13.40 -17.61 -0.48
N THR A 55 -13.13 -17.48 0.84
CA THR A 55 -13.87 -16.57 1.74
C THR A 55 -12.93 -15.79 2.64
N VAL A 56 -13.43 -14.70 3.22
CA VAL A 56 -12.66 -13.85 4.13
C VAL A 56 -12.29 -14.60 5.40
N GLU A 57 -13.20 -15.43 5.92
CA GLU A 57 -12.97 -16.26 7.12
C GLU A 57 -11.81 -17.23 6.89
N GLN A 58 -11.69 -17.79 5.68
CA GLN A 58 -10.57 -18.67 5.32
C GLN A 58 -9.25 -17.88 5.21
N LEU A 59 -9.29 -16.67 4.66
CA LEU A 59 -8.10 -15.79 4.63
C LEU A 59 -7.69 -15.41 6.05
N ALA A 60 -8.63 -15.09 6.93
CA ALA A 60 -8.37 -14.86 8.35
C ALA A 60 -7.87 -16.15 9.05
N GLY A 61 -8.29 -17.31 8.58
CA GLY A 61 -7.77 -18.62 8.99
C GLY A 61 -6.28 -18.76 8.70
N LEU A 62 -5.81 -18.30 7.52
CA LEU A 62 -4.39 -18.25 7.19
C LEU A 62 -3.61 -17.38 8.20
N ALA A 63 -4.12 -16.18 8.50
CA ALA A 63 -3.52 -15.31 9.50
C ALA A 63 -3.44 -16.01 10.88
N LYS A 64 -4.52 -16.62 11.31
CA LYS A 64 -4.58 -17.34 12.59
C LYS A 64 -3.58 -18.50 12.68
N ILE A 65 -3.42 -19.27 11.61
CA ILE A 65 -2.48 -20.41 11.55
C ILE A 65 -1.03 -19.91 11.62
N VAL A 66 -0.68 -18.91 10.81
CA VAL A 66 0.69 -18.36 10.77
C VAL A 66 1.06 -17.66 12.09
N ASN A 67 0.08 -17.00 12.73
CA ASN A 67 0.30 -16.23 13.96
C ASN A 67 0.27 -17.08 15.23
N ALA A 68 -0.33 -18.29 15.21
CA ALA A 68 -0.55 -19.11 16.41
C ALA A 68 0.75 -19.56 17.09
N ASP A 69 1.75 -19.92 16.30
CA ASP A 69 3.07 -20.32 16.82
C ASP A 69 4.13 -19.79 15.81
N PRO A 70 4.56 -18.53 16.00
CA PRO A 70 5.45 -17.87 15.07
C PRO A 70 6.71 -18.70 14.77
N GLY A 71 6.99 -18.89 13.48
CA GLY A 71 8.10 -19.70 12.99
C GLY A 71 7.82 -21.20 12.86
N LYS A 72 6.66 -21.71 13.31
CA LYS A 72 6.34 -23.15 13.22
C LYS A 72 5.55 -23.48 11.96
N THR A 73 4.47 -22.74 11.70
CA THR A 73 3.64 -22.96 10.50
C THR A 73 3.74 -21.76 9.59
N THR A 74 4.76 -21.74 8.74
CA THR A 74 5.10 -20.61 7.86
C THR A 74 4.67 -20.81 6.43
N PHE A 75 4.13 -21.97 6.07
CA PHE A 75 3.79 -22.40 4.71
C PHE A 75 4.99 -22.49 3.75
N ALA A 76 6.21 -22.66 4.27
CA ALA A 76 7.39 -22.86 3.44
C ALA A 76 7.22 -24.02 2.46
N GLY A 77 7.46 -23.78 1.15
CA GLY A 77 7.28 -24.75 0.08
C GLY A 77 5.82 -25.05 -0.31
N LYS A 78 4.85 -24.29 0.20
CA LYS A 78 3.43 -24.44 -0.08
C LYS A 78 2.89 -23.28 -0.89
N TYR A 79 1.79 -23.52 -1.63
CA TYR A 79 1.07 -22.55 -2.43
C TYR A 79 -0.30 -22.29 -1.85
N ILE A 80 -0.65 -21.01 -1.75
CA ILE A 80 -1.98 -20.55 -1.34
C ILE A 80 -2.56 -19.79 -2.53
N TYR A 81 -3.68 -20.27 -3.04
CA TYR A 81 -4.39 -19.64 -4.15
C TYR A 81 -5.62 -18.91 -3.63
N LEU A 82 -5.82 -17.68 -4.09
CA LEU A 82 -7.05 -16.93 -3.85
C LEU A 82 -7.98 -17.18 -5.06
N ASP A 83 -9.13 -17.79 -4.82
CA ASP A 83 -10.04 -18.20 -5.91
C ASP A 83 -11.22 -17.25 -6.14
N ASN A 84 -11.38 -16.22 -5.31
CA ASN A 84 -12.43 -15.20 -5.41
C ASN A 84 -11.89 -13.83 -5.00
N ASP A 85 -12.54 -12.78 -5.49
CA ASP A 85 -12.41 -11.45 -4.88
C ASP A 85 -13.01 -11.48 -3.47
N LEU A 86 -12.35 -10.81 -2.53
CA LEU A 86 -12.79 -10.76 -1.13
C LEU A 86 -13.01 -9.31 -0.69
N ASP A 87 -14.05 -9.10 0.14
CA ASP A 87 -14.37 -7.80 0.74
C ASP A 87 -14.19 -7.88 2.26
N LEU A 88 -13.18 -7.17 2.79
CA LEU A 88 -12.86 -7.14 4.22
C LEU A 88 -13.68 -6.11 5.01
N ALA A 89 -14.66 -5.45 4.39
CA ALA A 89 -15.46 -4.45 5.08
C ALA A 89 -16.17 -5.04 6.32
N GLY A 90 -16.24 -4.24 7.37
CA GLY A 90 -17.03 -4.52 8.57
C GLY A 90 -16.24 -4.98 9.79
N HIS A 91 -15.02 -5.49 9.62
CA HIS A 91 -14.19 -5.91 10.74
C HIS A 91 -12.73 -5.51 10.53
N GLU A 92 -12.05 -5.23 11.63
CA GLU A 92 -10.62 -4.93 11.60
C GLU A 92 -9.81 -6.16 11.18
N TRP A 93 -8.83 -5.92 10.32
CA TRP A 93 -7.95 -6.97 9.82
C TRP A 93 -6.85 -7.33 10.81
N VAL A 94 -6.54 -8.61 10.93
CA VAL A 94 -5.36 -9.11 11.63
C VAL A 94 -4.35 -9.60 10.61
N SER A 95 -3.20 -8.93 10.53
CA SER A 95 -2.17 -9.22 9.52
C SER A 95 -1.70 -10.67 9.54
N ILE A 96 -1.40 -11.21 8.35
CA ILE A 96 -0.77 -12.52 8.20
C ILE A 96 0.71 -12.38 8.58
N GLY A 97 1.18 -13.09 9.63
CA GLY A 97 2.57 -13.04 10.05
C GLY A 97 2.90 -11.88 11.00
N THR A 98 2.24 -11.80 12.16
CA THR A 98 2.48 -10.78 13.19
C THR A 98 3.63 -11.09 14.14
N GLY A 99 4.29 -12.24 14.00
CA GLY A 99 5.28 -12.73 14.95
C GLY A 99 6.44 -11.78 15.27
N ARG A 100 6.91 -11.85 16.51
CA ARG A 100 8.07 -11.13 17.03
C ARG A 100 9.38 -11.59 16.38
N GLY A 101 9.62 -11.12 15.19
CA GLY A 101 10.99 -11.10 14.73
C GLY A 101 11.42 -9.64 14.73
N GLY A 102 12.32 -9.21 15.63
CA GLY A 102 13.04 -7.96 15.39
C GLY A 102 13.66 -7.99 13.98
N LEU A 103 14.21 -6.88 13.48
CA LEU A 103 14.83 -6.82 12.15
C LEU A 103 15.84 -7.96 11.86
N ASN A 104 16.23 -8.71 12.88
CA ASN A 104 17.24 -9.78 12.83
C ASN A 104 16.73 -11.23 12.95
N SER A 105 15.41 -11.50 13.00
CA SER A 105 14.91 -12.88 13.12
C SER A 105 14.30 -13.39 11.81
N ASP A 106 14.77 -14.56 11.37
CA ASP A 106 14.48 -15.14 10.06
C ASP A 106 13.18 -15.93 9.96
N ASP A 107 12.56 -16.25 11.09
CA ASP A 107 11.62 -17.39 11.16
C ASP A 107 10.17 -16.99 11.41
N TYR A 108 9.84 -15.68 11.41
CA TYR A 108 8.53 -15.22 11.83
C TYR A 108 7.78 -14.53 10.69
N GLY A 109 6.93 -15.27 10.00
CA GLY A 109 6.13 -14.71 8.94
C GLY A 109 5.61 -15.76 7.97
N PHE A 110 5.02 -15.30 6.89
CA PHE A 110 4.59 -16.13 5.78
C PHE A 110 5.78 -16.43 4.87
N ASN A 111 6.08 -17.72 4.63
CA ASN A 111 7.21 -18.17 3.80
C ASN A 111 6.75 -18.96 2.57
N GLY A 112 5.45 -19.00 2.29
CA GLY A 112 4.87 -19.68 1.14
C GLY A 112 4.85 -18.81 -0.11
N VAL A 113 4.17 -19.32 -1.13
CA VAL A 113 3.75 -18.54 -2.29
C VAL A 113 2.25 -18.23 -2.14
N PHE A 114 1.91 -16.96 -2.05
CA PHE A 114 0.53 -16.50 -2.13
C PHE A 114 0.26 -15.98 -3.56
N ASP A 115 -0.59 -16.70 -4.28
CA ASP A 115 -0.99 -16.33 -5.63
C ASP A 115 -2.44 -15.82 -5.63
N GLY A 116 -2.60 -14.54 -5.83
CA GLY A 116 -3.91 -13.90 -5.93
C GLY A 116 -4.68 -14.25 -7.19
N GLN A 117 -4.04 -14.88 -8.19
CA GLN A 117 -4.67 -15.28 -9.48
C GLN A 117 -5.34 -14.10 -10.23
N GLY A 118 -4.98 -12.87 -9.91
CA GLY A 118 -5.59 -11.64 -10.44
C GLY A 118 -6.82 -11.17 -9.67
N HIS A 119 -7.17 -11.83 -8.57
CA HIS A 119 -8.23 -11.40 -7.68
C HIS A 119 -7.86 -10.21 -6.82
N VAL A 120 -8.89 -9.57 -6.27
CA VAL A 120 -8.79 -8.34 -5.48
C VAL A 120 -9.30 -8.57 -4.06
N ILE A 121 -8.54 -8.11 -3.08
CA ILE A 121 -8.96 -7.98 -1.68
C ILE A 121 -9.26 -6.50 -1.44
N SER A 122 -10.51 -6.17 -1.13
CA SER A 122 -10.97 -4.78 -0.96
C SER A 122 -11.29 -4.44 0.48
N ASN A 123 -11.29 -3.12 0.78
CA ASN A 123 -11.69 -2.55 2.06
C ASN A 123 -10.89 -3.11 3.26
N LEU A 124 -9.60 -3.35 3.06
CA LEU A 124 -8.70 -3.67 4.15
C LEU A 124 -8.73 -2.51 5.15
N TYR A 125 -9.18 -2.76 6.38
CA TYR A 125 -9.20 -1.79 7.46
C TYR A 125 -8.33 -2.27 8.61
N SER A 126 -7.35 -1.48 9.01
CA SER A 126 -6.46 -1.79 10.14
C SER A 126 -6.12 -0.53 10.93
N HIS A 127 -6.44 -0.60 12.21
CA HIS A 127 -6.27 0.49 13.16
C HIS A 127 -5.50 -0.03 14.37
N ASP A 128 -4.42 0.59 14.73
CA ASP A 128 -3.52 0.13 15.82
C ASP A 128 -4.15 0.08 17.21
N SER A 129 -5.40 0.53 17.37
CA SER A 129 -6.10 0.46 18.66
C SER A 129 -6.38 -0.98 19.10
N TYR A 130 -6.31 -1.94 18.18
CA TYR A 130 -6.59 -3.34 18.43
C TYR A 130 -5.32 -4.15 18.67
N ILE A 131 -4.64 -3.87 19.75
CA ILE A 131 -3.52 -4.69 20.18
C ILE A 131 -3.97 -5.53 21.34
N ASP A 132 -3.72 -6.82 21.24
CA ASP A 132 -3.76 -7.70 22.38
C ASP A 132 -2.69 -7.24 23.39
N LYS A 133 -3.07 -6.30 24.25
CA LYS A 133 -2.20 -5.73 25.29
C LYS A 133 -1.69 -6.81 26.26
N ASP A 134 -2.32 -7.98 26.27
CA ASP A 134 -1.95 -9.13 27.08
C ASP A 134 -0.88 -10.00 26.42
N ASN A 135 -0.60 -9.77 25.13
CA ASN A 135 0.41 -10.51 24.39
C ASN A 135 1.57 -9.59 23.97
N GLU A 136 2.53 -9.42 24.88
CA GLU A 136 3.77 -8.66 24.61
C GLU A 136 4.57 -9.14 23.37
N ASN A 137 4.10 -10.21 22.68
CA ASN A 137 4.73 -10.79 21.51
C ASN A 137 4.16 -10.30 20.19
N ASN A 138 3.06 -9.57 20.17
CA ASN A 138 2.51 -8.98 18.95
C ASN A 138 3.17 -7.63 18.66
N LEU A 139 3.92 -7.57 17.57
CA LEU A 139 4.31 -6.29 16.99
C LEU A 139 3.13 -5.71 16.21
N TYR A 140 2.99 -4.41 16.28
CA TYR A 140 2.00 -3.64 15.54
C TYR A 140 2.19 -3.87 14.03
N ARG A 141 1.33 -4.67 13.42
CA ARG A 141 1.28 -4.96 11.99
C ARG A 141 -0.07 -4.58 11.43
N ASN A 142 -0.08 -3.88 10.31
CA ASN A 142 -1.29 -3.27 9.78
C ASN A 142 -1.59 -3.71 8.35
N ALA A 143 -0.57 -4.08 7.58
CA ALA A 143 -0.73 -4.53 6.20
C ALA A 143 -1.54 -5.84 6.08
N LEU A 144 -1.90 -6.23 4.87
CA LEU A 144 -2.45 -7.55 4.61
C LEU A 144 -1.51 -8.65 5.15
N PHE A 145 -0.21 -8.54 4.86
CA PHE A 145 0.87 -9.36 5.43
C PHE A 145 1.73 -8.53 6.36
N GLY A 146 1.85 -8.93 7.62
CA GLY A 146 2.75 -8.28 8.57
C GLY A 146 4.22 -8.57 8.24
N ASN A 147 4.54 -9.83 7.99
CA ASN A 147 5.87 -10.27 7.56
C ASN A 147 5.76 -11.32 6.45
N VAL A 148 6.53 -11.12 5.37
CA VAL A 148 6.79 -12.14 4.35
C VAL A 148 8.29 -12.43 4.37
N CYS A 149 8.69 -13.68 4.65
CA CYS A 149 10.07 -14.09 4.85
C CYS A 149 10.42 -15.25 3.92
N ASN A 150 11.36 -15.09 3.00
CA ASN A 150 11.75 -16.11 2.01
C ASN A 150 10.54 -16.66 1.21
N GLY A 151 9.49 -15.84 1.04
CA GLY A 151 8.25 -16.17 0.37
C GLY A 151 8.01 -15.34 -0.88
N GLU A 152 6.84 -15.50 -1.46
CA GLU A 152 6.39 -14.76 -2.64
C GLU A 152 4.92 -14.36 -2.51
N VAL A 153 4.59 -13.12 -2.89
CA VAL A 153 3.22 -12.65 -3.09
C VAL A 153 3.10 -12.18 -4.53
N ARG A 154 2.09 -12.68 -5.24
CA ARG A 154 1.95 -12.35 -6.65
C ARG A 154 0.50 -12.28 -7.15
N ASN A 155 0.31 -11.57 -8.27
CA ASN A 155 -0.96 -11.49 -8.99
C ASN A 155 -2.13 -11.08 -8.09
N LEU A 156 -1.95 -10.07 -7.22
CA LEU A 156 -2.92 -9.68 -6.19
C LEU A 156 -3.16 -8.17 -6.19
N GLY A 157 -4.43 -7.78 -6.18
CA GLY A 157 -4.85 -6.41 -5.89
C GLY A 157 -5.27 -6.24 -4.42
N VAL A 158 -4.88 -5.11 -3.79
CA VAL A 158 -5.45 -4.66 -2.51
C VAL A 158 -6.06 -3.28 -2.72
N LYS A 159 -7.40 -3.22 -2.73
CA LYS A 159 -8.17 -2.05 -3.13
C LYS A 159 -8.82 -1.37 -1.94
N ASP A 160 -8.81 -0.02 -1.98
CA ASP A 160 -9.51 0.83 -1.00
C ASP A 160 -9.13 0.49 0.46
N ALA A 161 -7.81 0.28 0.69
CA ALA A 161 -7.28 0.03 2.03
C ALA A 161 -7.30 1.30 2.89
N GLU A 162 -7.59 1.15 4.18
CA GLU A 162 -7.48 2.21 5.18
C GLU A 162 -6.62 1.72 6.35
N ILE A 163 -5.37 2.18 6.37
CA ILE A 163 -4.40 1.86 7.42
C ILE A 163 -4.10 3.14 8.20
N TRP A 164 -4.43 3.11 9.47
CA TRP A 164 -4.14 4.20 10.38
C TRP A 164 -3.28 3.71 11.54
N ILE A 165 -2.20 4.41 11.83
CA ILE A 165 -1.21 4.05 12.82
C ILE A 165 -1.43 4.91 14.05
N ASP A 166 -1.64 4.27 15.21
CA ASP A 166 -1.86 4.99 16.48
C ASP A 166 -0.71 5.98 16.72
N PRO A 167 -1.01 7.25 17.04
CA PRO A 167 0.00 8.23 17.40
C PRO A 167 0.92 7.79 18.56
N ASN A 168 0.47 6.84 19.37
CA ASN A 168 1.25 6.31 20.50
C ASN A 168 1.99 4.99 20.16
N ASP A 169 1.87 4.48 18.92
CA ASP A 169 2.66 3.33 18.48
C ASP A 169 4.15 3.69 18.51
N GLY A 170 4.86 3.14 19.50
CA GLY A 170 6.29 3.33 19.71
C GLY A 170 7.17 2.40 18.83
N SER A 171 6.64 1.76 17.79
CA SER A 171 7.42 0.90 16.90
C SER A 171 7.87 1.64 15.63
N ALA A 172 9.18 1.64 15.36
CA ALA A 172 9.77 2.11 14.10
C ALA A 172 9.62 1.08 12.96
N ALA A 173 8.51 0.36 12.92
CA ALA A 173 8.30 -0.70 11.94
C ALA A 173 7.86 -0.13 10.58
N GLY A 174 8.15 -0.88 9.52
CA GLY A 174 7.60 -0.59 8.19
C GLY A 174 6.08 -0.72 8.17
N LYS A 175 5.43 0.12 7.39
CA LYS A 175 3.98 0.17 7.17
C LYS A 175 3.69 0.21 5.68
N GLY A 176 3.16 -0.87 5.16
CA GLY A 176 2.72 -0.99 3.76
C GLY A 176 1.24 -1.33 3.67
N ILE A 177 0.67 -1.29 2.48
CA ILE A 177 -0.69 -1.81 2.27
C ILE A 177 -0.64 -3.33 2.09
N LEU A 178 0.28 -3.82 1.27
CA LEU A 178 0.41 -5.25 1.01
C LEU A 178 1.26 -5.95 2.05
N VAL A 179 2.45 -5.41 2.36
CA VAL A 179 3.41 -6.02 3.28
C VAL A 179 4.04 -4.95 4.18
N ASP A 180 4.03 -5.15 5.49
CA ASP A 180 4.78 -4.27 6.40
C ASP A 180 6.29 -4.52 6.29
N ILE A 181 6.71 -5.78 6.41
CA ILE A 181 8.14 -6.15 6.29
C ILE A 181 8.32 -7.30 5.31
N LEU A 182 9.11 -7.03 4.29
CA LEU A 182 9.52 -8.00 3.26
C LEU A 182 10.97 -8.42 3.50
N ARG A 183 11.26 -9.73 3.57
CA ARG A 183 12.61 -10.26 3.84
C ARG A 183 12.97 -11.38 2.90
N GLY A 184 14.07 -11.22 2.13
CA GLY A 184 14.54 -12.26 1.22
C GLY A 184 13.46 -12.76 0.26
N SER A 185 12.50 -11.92 -0.08
CA SER A 185 11.22 -12.30 -0.66
C SER A 185 10.92 -11.57 -1.96
N LYS A 186 9.87 -12.00 -2.64
CA LYS A 186 9.46 -11.42 -3.92
C LYS A 186 8.02 -10.93 -3.89
N ILE A 187 7.78 -9.82 -4.57
CA ILE A 187 6.43 -9.34 -4.91
C ILE A 187 6.37 -9.13 -6.42
N THR A 188 5.37 -9.71 -7.08
CA THR A 188 5.26 -9.64 -8.54
C THR A 188 3.81 -9.43 -8.97
N ASN A 189 3.58 -8.52 -9.92
CA ASN A 189 2.25 -8.23 -10.49
C ASN A 189 1.19 -7.97 -9.41
N CYS A 190 1.52 -7.13 -8.43
CA CYS A 190 0.62 -6.72 -7.36
C CYS A 190 0.33 -5.23 -7.44
N TRP A 191 -0.82 -4.83 -6.92
CA TRP A 191 -1.17 -3.43 -6.84
C TRP A 191 -1.94 -3.07 -5.58
N THR A 192 -1.90 -1.78 -5.23
CA THR A 192 -2.58 -1.26 -4.04
C THR A 192 -3.23 0.09 -4.30
N SER A 193 -4.35 0.33 -3.62
CA SER A 193 -4.97 1.65 -3.50
C SER A 193 -5.52 1.87 -2.10
N GLY A 194 -5.83 3.11 -1.76
CA GLY A 194 -6.35 3.49 -0.45
C GLY A 194 -5.41 4.43 0.29
N SER A 195 -5.24 4.27 1.60
CA SER A 195 -4.43 5.19 2.40
C SER A 195 -3.61 4.50 3.49
N VAL A 196 -2.43 5.05 3.75
CA VAL A 196 -1.63 4.77 4.95
C VAL A 196 -1.34 6.09 5.66
N THR A 197 -1.78 6.21 6.92
CA THR A 197 -1.54 7.41 7.73
C THR A 197 -0.64 7.07 8.91
N GLY A 198 0.56 7.63 8.91
CA GLY A 198 1.56 7.43 9.95
C GLY A 198 1.20 8.09 11.28
N GLY A 199 1.57 7.47 12.40
CA GLY A 199 1.49 8.05 13.75
C GLY A 199 2.54 9.13 13.97
N SER A 200 2.43 9.86 15.08
CA SER A 200 3.26 11.05 15.37
C SER A 200 4.36 10.83 16.42
N SER A 201 4.43 9.65 17.06
CA SER A 201 5.31 9.43 18.22
C SER A 201 6.72 8.97 17.88
N ILE A 202 6.90 8.28 16.76
CA ILE A 202 8.19 7.76 16.30
C ILE A 202 8.17 7.71 14.77
N GLU A 203 9.36 7.77 14.15
CA GLU A 203 9.53 7.69 12.70
C GLU A 203 8.91 6.41 12.12
N LYS A 204 8.36 6.52 10.93
CA LYS A 204 7.72 5.42 10.21
C LYS A 204 8.33 5.27 8.82
N ASN A 205 8.44 4.00 8.39
CA ASN A 205 8.82 3.67 7.01
C ASN A 205 7.55 3.27 6.25
N ILE A 206 7.01 4.21 5.48
CA ILE A 206 5.70 4.08 4.83
C ILE A 206 5.86 3.79 3.35
N GLY A 207 5.26 2.71 2.86
CA GLY A 207 5.24 2.37 1.44
C GLY A 207 3.86 2.03 0.92
N GLY A 208 3.60 2.31 -0.34
CA GLY A 208 2.33 1.93 -0.96
C GLY A 208 2.16 0.41 -1.05
N ILE A 209 3.23 -0.31 -1.34
CA ILE A 209 3.26 -1.78 -1.39
C ILE A 209 3.94 -2.34 -0.14
N VAL A 210 5.17 -1.92 0.15
CA VAL A 210 6.02 -2.47 1.22
C VAL A 210 6.50 -1.37 2.14
N GLY A 211 6.34 -1.54 3.45
CA GLY A 211 6.90 -0.62 4.43
C GLY A 211 8.43 -0.68 4.47
N VAL A 212 9.00 -1.84 4.75
CA VAL A 212 10.45 -2.06 4.81
C VAL A 212 10.86 -3.31 4.04
N ALA A 213 11.91 -3.22 3.23
CA ALA A 213 12.55 -4.33 2.54
C ALA A 213 13.92 -4.65 3.16
N LEU A 214 14.20 -5.94 3.38
CA LEU A 214 15.39 -6.49 4.05
C LEU A 214 15.87 -7.74 3.33
N ARG A 215 17.19 -7.97 3.32
CA ARG A 215 17.81 -9.27 2.99
C ARG A 215 17.60 -9.77 1.56
N GLY A 216 17.77 -8.91 0.60
CA GLY A 216 17.73 -9.30 -0.81
C GLY A 216 16.31 -9.51 -1.32
N CYS A 217 15.58 -8.43 -1.58
CA CYS A 217 14.21 -8.46 -2.09
C CYS A 217 14.11 -8.10 -3.56
N THR A 218 13.06 -8.59 -4.19
CA THR A 218 12.70 -8.21 -5.57
C THR A 218 11.23 -7.81 -5.64
N ILE A 219 10.95 -6.64 -6.22
CA ILE A 219 9.60 -6.15 -6.46
C ILE A 219 9.51 -5.80 -7.95
N SER A 220 8.58 -6.40 -8.68
CA SER A 220 8.46 -6.21 -10.12
C SER A 220 7.04 -6.25 -10.64
N GLY A 221 6.75 -5.43 -11.66
CA GLY A 221 5.43 -5.35 -12.28
C GLY A 221 4.35 -4.89 -11.29
N CYS A 222 4.67 -3.99 -10.36
CA CYS A 222 3.77 -3.58 -9.28
C CYS A 222 3.43 -2.09 -9.37
N TYR A 223 2.26 -1.71 -8.82
CA TYR A 223 1.93 -0.30 -8.71
C TYR A 223 1.16 0.07 -7.45
N SER A 224 1.18 1.36 -7.11
CA SER A 224 0.34 1.91 -6.05
C SER A 224 -0.23 3.27 -6.44
N SER A 225 -1.54 3.41 -6.21
CA SER A 225 -2.30 4.66 -6.33
C SER A 225 -2.73 5.18 -4.94
N ALA A 226 -2.00 4.82 -3.90
CA ALA A 226 -2.37 5.12 -2.52
C ALA A 226 -2.03 6.56 -2.11
N VAL A 227 -2.74 7.06 -1.10
CA VAL A 227 -2.39 8.28 -0.35
C VAL A 227 -1.55 7.90 0.87
N LEU A 228 -0.31 8.35 0.91
CA LEU A 228 0.64 8.03 1.96
C LEU A 228 0.94 9.29 2.79
N THR A 229 0.70 9.23 4.11
CA THR A 229 0.85 10.40 4.99
C THR A 229 1.83 10.13 6.12
N GLY A 230 2.93 10.89 6.18
CA GLY A 230 3.86 10.92 7.31
C GLY A 230 3.50 12.03 8.30
N ASN A 231 3.47 11.71 9.60
CA ASN A 231 3.04 12.61 10.66
C ASN A 231 4.04 12.75 11.81
N TYR A 232 5.28 12.28 11.66
CA TYR A 232 6.27 12.33 12.72
C TYR A 232 6.63 13.77 13.14
N THR A 233 6.41 14.13 14.38
CA THR A 233 6.60 15.50 14.89
C THR A 233 7.61 15.64 16.03
N ASN A 234 8.31 14.57 16.41
CA ASN A 234 9.32 14.55 17.50
C ASN A 234 8.91 15.32 18.76
N SER A 235 7.67 15.20 19.20
CA SER A 235 7.16 15.93 20.35
C SER A 235 7.61 15.36 21.71
N THR A 236 8.14 14.13 21.73
CA THR A 236 8.41 13.38 22.98
C THR A 236 9.87 13.38 23.42
N GLY A 237 10.79 13.89 22.61
CA GLY A 237 12.20 14.04 23.01
C GLY A 237 12.98 12.75 23.19
N TYR A 238 12.54 11.64 22.62
CA TYR A 238 13.27 10.37 22.66
C TYR A 238 14.61 10.45 21.90
N TYR A 239 14.64 11.23 20.80
CA TYR A 239 15.83 11.51 19.99
C TYR A 239 16.18 13.00 20.04
N LYS A 240 16.47 13.54 21.25
CA LYS A 240 16.75 14.98 21.44
C LYS A 240 17.99 15.50 20.72
N ASN A 241 18.83 14.64 20.18
CA ASN A 241 20.12 15.00 19.59
C ASN A 241 20.46 14.24 18.29
N ASP A 242 19.53 13.46 17.74
CA ASP A 242 19.81 12.72 16.50
C ASP A 242 19.15 13.44 15.33
N ASP A 243 19.97 14.10 14.53
CA ASP A 243 19.59 14.69 13.24
C ASP A 243 19.17 13.60 12.20
N ASP A 244 19.13 12.32 12.64
CA ASP A 244 18.98 11.14 11.81
C ASP A 244 17.58 10.47 11.87
N ALA A 245 16.68 10.92 12.77
CA ALA A 245 15.34 10.34 12.92
C ALA A 245 14.31 11.08 12.05
N PHE A 246 13.83 10.45 10.99
CA PHE A 246 12.86 11.00 10.05
C PHE A 246 11.93 9.93 9.48
N ASP A 247 10.72 10.32 9.07
CA ASP A 247 9.87 9.43 8.29
C ASP A 247 10.54 9.11 6.96
N THR A 248 10.35 7.88 6.47
CA THR A 248 10.70 7.54 5.09
C THR A 248 9.45 7.11 4.34
N ILE A 249 9.17 7.76 3.23
CA ILE A 249 7.92 7.55 2.51
C ILE A 249 8.23 7.29 1.04
N GLY A 250 7.87 6.09 0.57
CA GLY A 250 8.04 5.72 -0.84
C GLY A 250 6.74 5.26 -1.48
N GLY A 251 6.49 5.65 -2.69
CA GLY A 251 5.27 5.25 -3.41
C GLY A 251 5.12 3.73 -3.51
N ILE A 252 6.23 3.00 -3.60
CA ILE A 252 6.26 1.53 -3.63
C ILE A 252 6.85 0.98 -2.33
N VAL A 253 8.04 1.43 -1.91
CA VAL A 253 8.75 0.94 -0.72
C VAL A 253 9.11 2.09 0.19
N GLY A 254 8.80 2.02 1.49
CA GLY A 254 9.15 3.05 2.46
C GLY A 254 10.65 3.16 2.67
N ALA A 255 11.29 2.08 3.09
CA ALA A 255 12.74 2.04 3.29
C ALA A 255 13.35 0.68 2.93
N LYS A 256 14.63 0.70 2.61
CA LYS A 256 15.47 -0.48 2.45
C LYS A 256 16.57 -0.46 3.51
N PHE A 257 16.71 -1.56 4.23
CA PHE A 257 17.84 -1.80 5.14
C PHE A 257 18.47 -3.14 4.80
N ASP A 258 19.77 -3.25 5.00
CA ASP A 258 20.60 -4.44 4.71
C ASP A 258 20.51 -4.88 3.22
N ASP A 259 21.43 -5.67 2.76
CA ASP A 259 21.49 -6.38 1.48
C ASP A 259 20.90 -5.66 0.23
N GLU A 260 20.73 -6.40 -0.86
CA GLU A 260 20.29 -5.86 -2.14
C GLU A 260 18.75 -5.72 -2.22
N LEU A 261 18.27 -4.66 -2.88
CA LEU A 261 16.89 -4.49 -3.27
C LEU A 261 16.83 -4.20 -4.78
N THR A 262 16.01 -4.97 -5.50
CA THR A 262 15.69 -4.66 -6.89
C THR A 262 14.21 -4.29 -7.01
N ILE A 263 13.95 -3.09 -7.51
CA ILE A 263 12.60 -2.63 -7.91
C ILE A 263 12.62 -2.42 -9.42
N SER A 264 11.77 -3.13 -10.15
CA SER A 264 11.71 -2.98 -11.61
C SER A 264 10.29 -2.99 -12.14
N ASP A 265 10.09 -2.26 -13.23
CA ASP A 265 8.78 -2.23 -13.87
C ASP A 265 7.67 -1.90 -12.88
N CYS A 266 7.84 -0.85 -12.09
CA CYS A 266 6.86 -0.42 -11.10
C CYS A 266 6.43 1.03 -11.37
N TRP A 267 5.20 1.39 -10.96
CA TRP A 267 4.78 2.77 -11.06
C TRP A 267 3.95 3.24 -9.86
N PHE A 268 3.98 4.56 -9.65
CA PHE A 268 3.24 5.25 -8.60
C PHE A 268 2.56 6.50 -9.18
N ASP A 269 1.24 6.61 -9.00
CA ASP A 269 0.43 7.78 -9.38
C ASP A 269 -0.42 8.31 -8.22
N GLY A 270 -0.16 7.82 -7.00
CA GLY A 270 -0.83 8.26 -5.79
C GLY A 270 -0.36 9.63 -5.27
N GLN A 271 -0.52 9.86 -3.98
CA GLN A 271 -0.11 11.09 -3.31
C GLN A 271 0.76 10.79 -2.09
N ILE A 272 1.81 11.60 -1.87
CA ILE A 272 2.61 11.59 -0.65
C ILE A 272 2.44 12.92 0.09
N ILE A 273 1.92 12.86 1.31
CA ILE A 273 1.69 14.02 2.19
C ILE A 273 2.68 13.97 3.33
N VAL A 274 3.47 15.03 3.50
CA VAL A 274 4.47 15.14 4.56
C VAL A 274 4.07 16.21 5.55
N ASN A 275 3.60 15.76 6.72
CA ASN A 275 3.37 16.61 7.89
C ASN A 275 4.52 16.50 8.91
N SER A 276 5.46 15.58 8.67
CA SER A 276 6.65 15.34 9.49
C SER A 276 7.59 16.54 9.46
N LEU A 277 8.35 16.72 10.54
CA LEU A 277 9.38 17.78 10.61
C LEU A 277 10.51 17.50 9.61
N TYR A 278 10.86 16.22 9.49
CA TYR A 278 11.85 15.71 8.53
C TYR A 278 11.31 14.44 7.88
N ALA A 279 11.55 14.26 6.61
CA ALA A 279 11.18 13.04 5.90
C ALA A 279 12.11 12.80 4.71
N GLY A 280 12.48 11.53 4.48
CA GLY A 280 13.06 11.05 3.22
C GLY A 280 11.94 10.59 2.30
N VAL A 281 11.80 11.19 1.13
CA VAL A 281 10.67 10.94 0.24
C VAL A 281 11.14 10.53 -1.15
N GLY A 282 10.50 9.51 -1.71
CA GLY A 282 10.68 9.12 -3.11
C GLY A 282 9.41 8.55 -3.72
N GLY A 283 9.15 8.86 -4.97
CA GLY A 283 7.98 8.31 -5.67
C GLY A 283 8.01 6.79 -5.81
N ILE A 284 9.19 6.17 -5.74
CA ILE A 284 9.35 4.71 -5.74
C ILE A 284 9.88 4.22 -4.39
N LEU A 285 10.98 4.78 -3.87
CA LEU A 285 11.63 4.34 -2.64
C LEU A 285 11.91 5.52 -1.72
N GLY A 286 11.41 5.48 -0.49
CA GLY A 286 11.57 6.57 0.48
C GLY A 286 13.01 6.76 0.92
N TYR A 287 13.76 5.69 1.22
CA TYR A 287 15.14 5.77 1.65
C TYR A 287 15.96 4.54 1.31
N THR A 288 17.21 4.78 0.89
CA THR A 288 18.25 3.75 0.73
C THR A 288 19.65 4.33 0.89
N GLU A 289 20.58 3.52 1.37
CA GLU A 289 22.01 3.87 1.45
C GLU A 289 22.79 3.34 0.25
N ASP A 290 22.75 2.02 0.01
CA ASP A 290 23.46 1.32 -1.06
C ASP A 290 22.74 0.01 -1.45
N GLY A 291 23.30 -0.76 -2.39
CA GLY A 291 22.78 -2.09 -2.76
C GLY A 291 21.37 -2.05 -3.38
N THR A 292 20.93 -0.91 -3.90
CA THR A 292 19.61 -0.74 -4.50
C THR A 292 19.71 -0.58 -6.02
N THR A 293 18.83 -1.29 -6.73
CA THR A 293 18.60 -1.10 -8.17
C THR A 293 17.15 -0.74 -8.41
N ILE A 294 16.90 0.44 -9.01
CA ILE A 294 15.57 0.86 -9.46
C ILE A 294 15.62 1.07 -10.96
N LYS A 295 14.89 0.28 -11.71
CA LYS A 295 14.92 0.33 -13.17
C LYS A 295 13.55 0.20 -13.81
N ASN A 296 13.40 0.90 -14.92
CA ASN A 296 12.19 0.83 -15.73
C ASN A 296 10.91 1.15 -14.95
N CYS A 297 11.02 2.10 -14.00
CA CYS A 297 9.94 2.53 -13.13
C CYS A 297 9.40 3.90 -13.57
N MET A 298 8.21 4.24 -13.10
CA MET A 298 7.56 5.51 -13.43
C MET A 298 6.91 6.14 -12.21
N VAL A 299 7.15 7.44 -12.01
CA VAL A 299 6.44 8.29 -11.04
C VAL A 299 5.50 9.19 -11.83
N ALA A 300 4.24 8.81 -11.91
CA ALA A 300 3.23 9.46 -12.78
C ALA A 300 2.38 10.50 -12.03
N THR A 301 2.90 11.08 -10.96
CA THR A 301 2.25 12.12 -10.15
C THR A 301 3.23 13.25 -9.82
N THR A 302 2.70 14.46 -9.62
CA THR A 302 3.45 15.60 -9.08
C THR A 302 3.19 15.83 -7.59
N ASP A 303 2.30 15.03 -7.00
CA ASP A 303 1.84 15.16 -5.62
C ASP A 303 2.69 14.33 -4.65
N ILE A 304 4.00 14.60 -4.62
CA ILE A 304 4.92 13.94 -3.68
C ILE A 304 5.67 14.97 -2.82
N GLY A 305 5.82 14.63 -1.53
CA GLY A 305 6.73 15.30 -0.60
C GLY A 305 6.35 16.68 -0.13
N SER A 306 7.30 17.32 0.52
CA SER A 306 7.16 18.64 1.12
C SER A 306 8.23 19.59 0.59
N ASP A 307 7.86 20.88 0.53
CA ASP A 307 8.75 21.99 0.12
C ASP A 307 9.79 22.34 1.19
N LYS A 308 9.79 21.65 2.36
CA LYS A 308 10.39 22.25 3.55
C LYS A 308 11.87 21.99 3.72
N ASP A 309 12.42 20.83 3.36
CA ASP A 309 13.79 20.50 3.76
C ASP A 309 14.66 19.71 2.77
N GLY A 310 14.31 19.66 1.49
CA GLY A 310 15.22 19.16 0.44
C GLY A 310 15.46 17.63 0.42
N ASN A 311 14.76 16.86 1.24
CA ASN A 311 14.93 15.42 1.35
C ASN A 311 13.96 14.64 0.43
N THR A 312 13.56 15.25 -0.67
CA THR A 312 12.63 14.65 -1.64
C THR A 312 13.33 14.40 -2.96
N GLY A 313 13.27 13.16 -3.44
CA GLY A 313 13.68 12.78 -4.78
C GLY A 313 12.51 12.25 -5.58
N TRP A 314 12.48 12.46 -6.90
CA TRP A 314 11.40 11.92 -7.72
C TRP A 314 11.33 10.39 -7.64
N VAL A 315 12.44 9.69 -7.83
CA VAL A 315 12.49 8.23 -7.76
C VAL A 315 12.74 7.76 -6.34
N ALA A 316 13.77 8.30 -5.69
CA ALA A 316 14.17 7.89 -4.35
C ALA A 316 14.90 9.05 -3.63
N TYR A 317 14.79 9.10 -2.29
CA TYR A 317 15.79 9.74 -1.46
C TYR A 317 16.92 8.72 -1.22
N ALA A 318 18.01 8.85 -1.96
CA ALA A 318 19.05 7.85 -2.02
C ALA A 318 20.46 8.46 -1.87
N LEU A 319 21.29 7.83 -1.04
CA LEU A 319 22.70 8.16 -0.91
C LEU A 319 23.54 7.44 -1.97
N ALA A 320 23.12 6.24 -2.42
CA ALA A 320 23.75 5.45 -3.46
C ALA A 320 22.75 4.49 -4.11
N GLY A 321 23.10 3.92 -5.28
CA GLY A 321 22.25 2.94 -5.97
C GLY A 321 22.47 2.97 -7.48
N THR A 322 21.76 2.07 -8.19
CA THR A 322 21.70 2.02 -9.65
C THR A 322 20.30 2.41 -10.09
N PHE A 323 20.19 3.47 -10.91
CA PHE A 323 18.93 4.01 -11.39
C PHE A 323 18.95 4.04 -12.92
N GLU A 324 18.10 3.23 -13.56
CA GLU A 324 18.14 3.04 -15.01
C GLU A 324 16.75 3.14 -15.62
N ASN A 325 16.59 3.94 -16.66
CA ASN A 325 15.36 4.07 -17.46
C ASN A 325 14.10 4.34 -16.62
N ASN A 326 14.19 5.19 -15.58
CA ASN A 326 13.06 5.61 -14.80
C ASN A 326 12.46 6.90 -15.34
N TYR A 327 11.13 7.04 -15.32
CA TYR A 327 10.41 8.19 -15.86
C TYR A 327 9.81 9.01 -14.72
N ILE A 328 10.01 10.34 -14.78
CA ILE A 328 9.58 11.29 -13.75
C ILE A 328 8.88 12.50 -14.39
N PRO A 329 8.04 13.25 -13.65
CA PRO A 329 7.49 14.51 -14.15
C PRO A 329 8.56 15.52 -14.52
N ALA A 330 8.35 16.25 -15.62
CA ALA A 330 9.16 17.43 -15.99
C ALA A 330 8.72 18.62 -15.13
N ASP A 331 9.00 18.56 -13.82
CA ASP A 331 8.68 19.60 -12.84
C ASP A 331 9.96 19.95 -12.06
N ASP A 332 10.29 21.24 -11.98
CA ASP A 332 11.50 21.75 -11.29
C ASP A 332 11.31 21.77 -9.74
N LYS A 333 10.18 21.29 -9.22
CA LYS A 333 9.83 21.37 -7.80
C LYS A 333 10.85 20.68 -6.90
N TYR A 334 11.40 19.56 -7.35
CA TYR A 334 12.38 18.79 -6.60
C TYR A 334 13.68 18.67 -7.39
N THR A 335 14.68 19.47 -7.00
CA THR A 335 16.05 19.24 -7.44
C THR A 335 16.60 18.06 -6.64
N ALA A 336 17.10 17.04 -7.34
CA ALA A 336 17.71 15.88 -6.72
C ALA A 336 18.67 16.33 -5.59
N TYR A 337 18.32 15.99 -4.35
CA TYR A 337 19.30 15.99 -3.27
C TYR A 337 20.19 14.78 -3.55
N ALA A 338 21.26 15.01 -4.30
CA ALA A 338 22.01 13.86 -4.74
C ALA A 338 23.44 14.17 -5.04
N GLU A 339 24.26 13.37 -4.45
CA GLU A 339 25.54 13.00 -5.05
C GLU A 339 25.33 12.07 -6.28
N VAL A 340 24.07 11.67 -6.60
CA VAL A 340 23.70 10.79 -7.73
C VAL A 340 23.04 11.63 -8.82
N GLU A 341 23.79 11.90 -9.89
CA GLU A 341 23.27 12.57 -11.08
C GLU A 341 22.23 11.70 -11.79
N GLU A 342 21.08 12.32 -12.16
CA GLU A 342 20.02 11.78 -13.01
C GLU A 342 19.30 10.51 -12.50
N LEU A 343 18.44 10.64 -11.47
CA LEU A 343 17.58 9.53 -11.02
C LEU A 343 16.44 9.18 -12.00
N GLY A 344 16.16 10.01 -13.02
CA GLY A 344 15.07 9.72 -13.94
C GLY A 344 15.03 10.59 -15.19
N ILE A 345 14.30 10.11 -16.19
CA ILE A 345 14.02 10.79 -17.47
C ILE A 345 12.79 11.67 -17.26
N ALA A 346 12.97 12.99 -17.30
CA ALA A 346 11.90 13.95 -17.13
C ALA A 346 10.99 14.01 -18.37
N VAL A 347 9.68 13.82 -18.16
CA VAL A 347 8.68 13.85 -19.23
C VAL A 347 7.51 14.75 -18.87
N SER A 348 6.98 15.48 -19.84
CA SER A 348 5.81 16.33 -19.70
C SER A 348 4.49 15.63 -20.05
N ASP A 349 4.58 14.50 -20.75
CA ASP A 349 3.44 13.70 -21.16
C ASP A 349 3.80 12.21 -21.04
N PHE A 350 3.26 11.57 -20.01
CA PHE A 350 3.46 10.13 -19.78
C PHE A 350 2.74 9.25 -20.81
N ASN A 351 1.72 9.76 -21.52
CA ASN A 351 1.04 9.02 -22.59
C ASN A 351 1.76 9.07 -23.95
N SER A 352 2.94 9.69 -24.01
CA SER A 352 3.70 9.71 -25.26
C SER A 352 4.17 8.32 -25.67
N ASP A 353 4.21 8.07 -26.98
CA ASP A 353 4.74 6.83 -27.53
C ASP A 353 6.19 6.56 -27.08
N ASP A 354 7.00 7.62 -26.94
CA ASP A 354 8.40 7.52 -26.51
C ASP A 354 8.54 6.91 -25.11
N VAL A 355 7.64 7.24 -24.18
CA VAL A 355 7.63 6.66 -22.82
C VAL A 355 7.27 5.19 -22.88
N LEU A 356 6.18 4.84 -23.59
CA LEU A 356 5.75 3.45 -23.71
C LEU A 356 6.80 2.57 -24.42
N GLU A 357 7.38 3.04 -25.51
CA GLU A 357 8.44 2.33 -26.23
C GLU A 357 9.69 2.16 -25.37
N GLY A 358 10.06 3.19 -24.60
CA GLY A 358 11.18 3.14 -23.67
C GLY A 358 10.96 2.13 -22.54
N LEU A 359 9.76 2.06 -21.96
CA LEU A 359 9.39 1.07 -20.95
C LEU A 359 9.42 -0.35 -21.53
N ARG A 360 8.84 -0.57 -22.71
CA ARG A 360 8.84 -1.87 -23.42
C ARG A 360 10.22 -2.38 -23.75
N LYS A 361 11.14 -1.49 -24.08
CA LYS A 361 12.51 -1.85 -24.45
C LYS A 361 13.27 -2.53 -23.30
N TYR A 362 12.96 -2.17 -22.07
CA TYR A 362 13.67 -2.62 -20.87
C TYR A 362 12.81 -3.43 -19.92
N GLN A 363 11.58 -3.77 -20.31
CA GLN A 363 10.66 -4.55 -19.47
C GLN A 363 11.22 -5.93 -19.14
N GLY A 364 10.89 -6.42 -17.93
CA GLY A 364 11.21 -7.79 -17.51
C GLY A 364 10.39 -8.84 -18.26
N GLU A 365 10.85 -10.08 -18.23
CA GLU A 365 10.19 -11.19 -18.97
C GLU A 365 8.73 -11.43 -18.55
N SER A 366 8.38 -11.12 -17.30
CA SER A 366 7.03 -11.32 -16.74
C SER A 366 6.12 -10.10 -16.87
N VAL A 367 6.60 -9.01 -17.44
CA VAL A 367 5.89 -7.73 -17.52
C VAL A 367 5.63 -7.37 -18.99
N GLU A 368 4.42 -6.92 -19.29
CA GLU A 368 4.06 -6.38 -20.60
C GLU A 368 3.44 -5.00 -20.43
N TRP A 369 4.17 -3.96 -20.77
CA TRP A 369 3.69 -2.58 -20.75
C TRP A 369 2.77 -2.31 -21.93
N VAL A 370 1.63 -1.69 -21.66
CA VAL A 370 0.61 -1.29 -22.63
C VAL A 370 0.21 0.18 -22.42
N ALA A 371 -0.45 0.75 -23.42
CA ALA A 371 -1.02 2.08 -23.28
C ALA A 371 -2.11 2.08 -22.20
N GLY A 372 -2.03 3.01 -21.26
CA GLY A 372 -3.00 3.21 -20.21
C GLY A 372 -3.87 4.46 -20.43
N ILE A 373 -4.78 4.73 -19.51
CA ILE A 373 -5.69 5.89 -19.58
C ILE A 373 -4.93 7.20 -19.38
N ASN A 374 -4.11 7.29 -18.36
CA ASN A 374 -3.37 8.50 -17.98
C ASN A 374 -1.86 8.38 -18.24
N HIS A 375 -1.34 7.17 -18.27
CA HIS A 375 0.06 6.80 -18.47
C HIS A 375 0.14 5.32 -18.85
N PRO A 376 1.28 4.78 -19.32
CA PRO A 376 1.45 3.35 -19.54
C PRO A 376 1.17 2.53 -18.28
N THR A 377 0.57 1.36 -18.48
CA THR A 377 0.28 0.38 -17.43
C THR A 377 0.59 -1.03 -17.88
N PHE A 378 0.16 -2.04 -17.14
CA PHE A 378 0.43 -3.44 -17.43
C PHE A 378 -0.73 -4.10 -18.16
N LYS A 379 -0.44 -5.05 -19.06
CA LYS A 379 -1.46 -5.78 -19.80
C LYS A 379 -2.46 -6.54 -18.90
N TRP A 380 -2.04 -6.94 -17.71
CA TRP A 380 -2.91 -7.61 -16.75
C TRP A 380 -3.79 -6.64 -15.95
N ASP A 381 -3.51 -5.34 -15.99
CA ASP A 381 -4.24 -4.28 -15.27
C ASP A 381 -5.48 -3.85 -16.06
N GLY A 382 -6.61 -4.54 -15.83
CA GLY A 382 -7.84 -4.30 -16.58
C GLY A 382 -8.51 -2.94 -16.30
N GLU A 383 -8.18 -2.26 -15.20
CA GLU A 383 -8.83 -0.99 -14.82
C GLU A 383 -8.16 0.23 -15.48
N ASN A 384 -6.85 0.19 -15.70
CA ASN A 384 -6.07 1.32 -16.20
C ASN A 384 -5.70 1.22 -17.68
N ILE A 385 -6.06 0.15 -18.36
CA ILE A 385 -5.80 0.00 -19.79
C ILE A 385 -6.65 1.00 -20.59
N SER A 386 -6.01 1.71 -21.53
CA SER A 386 -6.70 2.54 -22.50
C SER A 386 -7.56 1.64 -23.39
N ALA A 387 -8.86 1.90 -23.48
CA ALA A 387 -9.73 1.17 -24.40
C ALA A 387 -9.27 1.43 -25.84
N ASP A 388 -8.95 0.36 -26.56
CA ASP A 388 -8.66 0.45 -27.99
C ASP A 388 -9.95 0.71 -28.77
N TYR A 389 -10.21 1.97 -29.03
CA TYR A 389 -11.33 2.43 -29.85
C TYR A 389 -11.00 2.44 -31.35
N SER A 390 -9.82 1.99 -31.77
CA SER A 390 -9.38 2.07 -33.18
C SER A 390 -10.36 1.38 -34.13
N ALA A 391 -10.94 0.25 -33.75
CA ALA A 391 -11.97 -0.43 -34.51
C ALA A 391 -13.29 0.38 -34.59
N VAL A 392 -13.65 1.08 -33.51
CA VAL A 392 -14.83 1.95 -33.46
C VAL A 392 -14.60 3.21 -34.29
N GLU A 393 -13.45 3.84 -34.18
CA GLU A 393 -13.05 5.00 -34.97
C GLU A 393 -13.00 4.66 -36.47
N ALA A 394 -12.44 3.51 -36.84
CA ALA A 394 -12.46 3.03 -38.22
C ALA A 394 -13.89 2.77 -38.72
N ALA A 395 -14.77 2.24 -37.88
CA ALA A 395 -16.20 2.04 -38.24
C ALA A 395 -16.93 3.38 -38.39
N ILE A 396 -16.67 4.36 -37.51
CA ILE A 396 -17.21 5.72 -37.60
C ILE A 396 -16.71 6.42 -38.86
N ALA A 397 -15.41 6.36 -39.12
CA ALA A 397 -14.81 6.91 -40.36
C ALA A 397 -15.43 6.30 -41.59
N LYS A 398 -15.63 4.98 -41.61
CA LYS A 398 -16.28 4.26 -42.70
C LYS A 398 -17.77 4.67 -42.85
N ALA A 399 -18.48 4.81 -41.74
CA ALA A 399 -19.86 5.28 -41.76
C ALA A 399 -19.99 6.73 -42.27
N ASN A 400 -19.07 7.62 -41.85
CA ASN A 400 -19.02 9.02 -42.30
C ASN A 400 -18.63 9.14 -43.79
N ALA A 401 -17.89 8.20 -44.33
CA ALA A 401 -17.51 8.14 -45.74
C ALA A 401 -18.65 7.65 -46.65
N LEU A 402 -19.72 7.08 -46.08
CA LEU A 402 -20.87 6.65 -46.84
C LEU A 402 -21.67 7.89 -47.32
N ASN A 403 -21.76 8.05 -48.65
CA ASN A 403 -22.53 9.17 -49.21
C ASN A 403 -24.01 8.92 -49.01
N ARG A 404 -24.70 9.85 -48.33
CA ARG A 404 -26.13 9.81 -48.07
C ARG A 404 -26.98 9.68 -49.32
N ASN A 405 -26.45 10.05 -50.50
CA ASN A 405 -27.12 9.96 -51.79
C ASN A 405 -27.16 8.52 -52.35
N ASP A 406 -26.32 7.60 -51.87
CA ASP A 406 -26.28 6.23 -52.33
C ASP A 406 -27.37 5.33 -51.69
N TYR A 407 -28.13 5.85 -50.75
CA TYR A 407 -29.19 5.15 -50.01
C TYR A 407 -30.61 5.68 -50.27
N LYS A 408 -30.82 6.45 -51.36
CA LYS A 408 -32.12 7.06 -51.64
C LYS A 408 -33.14 6.17 -52.33
N ASP A 409 -32.82 4.93 -52.63
CA ASP A 409 -33.67 4.04 -53.44
C ASP A 409 -34.29 2.87 -52.65
N PHE A 410 -34.61 3.07 -51.38
CA PHE A 410 -35.45 2.12 -50.63
C PHE A 410 -36.71 2.86 -50.12
N SER A 411 -37.57 3.29 -51.01
CA SER A 411 -38.93 3.73 -50.70
C SER A 411 -39.95 3.05 -51.60
#